data_a473d0d61a3281a05391cc323f0f8c1b
#
_entry.id   a473d0d61a3281a05391cc323f0f8c1b
#
_cell.length_a   1.000
_cell.length_b   1.000
_cell.length_c   1.000
_cell.angle_alpha   90.00
_cell.angle_beta   90.00
_cell.angle_gamma   90.00
#
_symmetry.space_group_name_H-M   'P 1'
#
loop_
_entity.id
_entity.type
_entity.pdbx_description
1 polymer ?
#
loop_
_entity_poly.entity_id
_entity_poly.type
_entity_poly.pdbx_seq_one_letter_code
_entity_poly.pdbx_strand_id
1 'polypeptide(L)'
;MKKFITLFFILFFSHTAFAADQTIEMLNKLGKENMVFSKKIVKIDIGDTVFWKSIKPGHNVEFIKGGVPEGVGKFRSALSKDTEYKFEVPGIYAYWCTPHKGMGMIGYVVVGNNKSNLDAIKKLKYLGKSKKISQALISSL
;
A
#
# COMPACT_ATOMS: atom_id res chain seq x y z
N MET A 1 56.24 17.49 27.44
CA MET A 1 55.45 17.04 26.29
C MET A 1 53.99 16.97 26.70
N LYS A 2 53.16 17.95 26.28
CA LYS A 2 51.71 17.99 26.63
C LYS A 2 50.92 17.26 25.55
N LYS A 3 50.30 16.13 25.92
CA LYS A 3 49.40 15.36 25.02
C LYS A 3 48.02 16.07 24.95
N PHE A 4 47.71 16.64 23.78
CA PHE A 4 46.34 17.12 23.49
C PHE A 4 45.48 15.92 23.14
N ILE A 5 44.48 15.65 23.99
CA ILE A 5 43.42 14.67 23.70
C ILE A 5 42.32 15.45 22.98
N THR A 6 42.21 15.25 21.67
CA THR A 6 41.09 15.80 20.87
C THR A 6 39.86 14.92 21.08
N LEU A 7 38.89 15.42 21.84
CA LEU A 7 37.61 14.77 22.05
C LEU A 7 36.74 14.98 20.80
N PHE A 8 36.55 13.91 20.02
CA PHE A 8 35.71 13.93 18.83
C PHE A 8 34.22 13.75 19.26
N PHE A 9 33.44 14.85 19.21
CA PHE A 9 32.04 14.84 19.56
C PHE A 9 31.23 14.36 18.32
N ILE A 10 30.83 13.10 18.34
CA ILE A 10 29.95 12.53 17.29
C ILE A 10 28.53 13.02 17.55
N LEU A 11 28.06 14.00 16.77
CA LEU A 11 26.66 14.42 16.77
C LEU A 11 25.82 13.32 16.11
N PHE A 12 25.06 12.57 16.91
CA PHE A 12 23.99 11.70 16.42
C PHE A 12 22.82 12.56 15.95
N PHE A 13 22.68 12.78 14.65
CA PHE A 13 21.45 13.31 14.07
C PHE A 13 20.37 12.22 14.12
N SER A 14 19.52 12.27 15.13
CA SER A 14 18.29 11.47 15.14
C SER A 14 17.36 11.99 14.06
N HIS A 15 17.25 11.28 12.95
CA HIS A 15 16.22 11.54 11.96
C HIS A 15 14.89 11.06 12.52
N THR A 16 14.04 11.98 12.95
CA THR A 16 12.63 11.67 13.22
C THR A 16 11.97 11.43 11.86
N ALA A 17 11.74 10.17 11.52
CA ALA A 17 10.87 9.82 10.41
C ALA A 17 9.44 10.25 10.82
N PHE A 18 8.91 11.27 10.16
CA PHE A 18 7.50 11.60 10.27
C PHE A 18 6.72 10.56 9.45
N ALA A 19 5.82 9.84 10.10
CA ALA A 19 4.86 8.98 9.42
C ALA A 19 4.11 9.80 8.37
N ALA A 20 4.23 9.42 7.10
CA ALA A 20 3.56 10.08 5.98
C ALA A 20 2.25 9.36 5.68
N ASP A 21 1.25 9.53 6.56
CA ASP A 21 -0.08 8.96 6.38
C ASP A 21 -0.64 9.28 4.98
N GLN A 22 -1.19 8.27 4.33
CA GLN A 22 -1.74 8.39 2.98
C GLN A 22 -3.26 8.19 3.00
N THR A 23 -3.97 9.08 2.31
CA THR A 23 -5.41 8.92 2.08
C THR A 23 -5.68 8.48 0.65
N ILE A 24 -6.53 7.46 0.50
CA ILE A 24 -7.02 6.90 -0.76
C ILE A 24 -8.54 6.96 -0.75
N GLU A 25 -9.13 7.52 -1.79
CA GLU A 25 -10.59 7.58 -1.92
C GLU A 25 -11.10 6.37 -2.71
N MET A 26 -12.24 5.85 -2.30
CA MET A 26 -12.98 4.79 -2.98
C MET A 26 -14.08 5.43 -3.82
N LEU A 27 -13.96 5.36 -5.15
CA LEU A 27 -14.73 6.16 -6.10
C LEU A 27 -15.47 5.30 -7.13
N ASN A 28 -16.68 5.73 -7.50
CA ASN A 28 -17.40 5.14 -8.63
C ASN A 28 -16.75 5.52 -9.97
N LYS A 29 -16.13 6.72 -10.04
CA LYS A 29 -15.52 7.23 -11.27
C LYS A 29 -14.40 8.20 -10.96
N LEU A 30 -13.31 8.11 -11.73
CA LEU A 30 -12.22 9.06 -11.76
C LEU A 30 -11.74 9.23 -13.22
N GLY A 31 -11.98 10.40 -13.80
CA GLY A 31 -11.74 10.62 -15.23
C GLY A 31 -12.53 9.64 -16.10
N LYS A 32 -11.84 8.81 -16.87
CA LYS A 32 -12.43 7.76 -17.74
C LYS A 32 -12.56 6.39 -17.05
N GLU A 33 -12.06 6.24 -15.84
CA GLU A 33 -12.10 4.98 -15.10
C GLU A 33 -13.30 4.89 -14.19
N ASN A 34 -13.93 3.71 -14.13
CA ASN A 34 -15.04 3.42 -13.24
C ASN A 34 -14.58 2.42 -12.17
N MET A 35 -15.17 2.51 -10.97
CA MET A 35 -14.87 1.66 -9.82
C MET A 35 -13.37 1.65 -9.55
N VAL A 36 -12.88 2.72 -8.91
CA VAL A 36 -11.45 2.99 -8.83
C VAL A 36 -11.05 3.51 -7.46
N PHE A 37 -9.84 3.16 -7.02
CA PHE A 37 -9.13 3.84 -5.94
C PHE A 37 -8.44 5.09 -6.50
N SER A 38 -8.53 6.22 -5.81
CA SER A 38 -7.94 7.50 -6.27
C SER A 38 -6.42 7.42 -6.48
N LYS A 39 -5.75 6.56 -5.71
CA LYS A 39 -4.35 6.20 -5.88
C LYS A 39 -4.25 4.68 -5.98
N LYS A 40 -3.70 4.18 -7.07
CA LYS A 40 -3.56 2.72 -7.29
C LYS A 40 -2.26 2.16 -6.74
N ILE A 41 -1.24 2.98 -6.59
CA ILE A 41 0.03 2.66 -5.94
C ILE A 41 0.36 3.78 -4.98
N VAL A 42 0.67 3.41 -3.74
CA VAL A 42 1.25 4.31 -2.74
C VAL A 42 2.52 3.67 -2.19
N LYS A 43 3.51 4.51 -1.90
CA LYS A 43 4.77 4.10 -1.26
C LYS A 43 4.83 4.80 0.08
N ILE A 44 5.09 4.03 1.13
CA ILE A 44 5.09 4.48 2.52
C ILE A 44 6.26 3.88 3.28
N ASP A 45 6.57 4.44 4.43
CA ASP A 45 7.53 3.88 5.34
C ASP A 45 6.90 2.87 6.32
N ILE A 46 7.73 2.08 6.98
CA ILE A 46 7.28 1.14 8.01
C ILE A 46 6.71 1.96 9.17
N GLY A 47 5.49 1.61 9.60
CA GLY A 47 4.77 2.28 10.69
C GLY A 47 3.76 3.32 10.22
N ASP A 48 3.74 3.65 8.92
CA ASP A 48 2.74 4.56 8.35
C ASP A 48 1.36 3.90 8.26
N THR A 49 0.33 4.74 8.21
CA THR A 49 -1.07 4.33 8.07
C THR A 49 -1.63 4.76 6.71
N VAL A 50 -2.37 3.88 6.06
CA VAL A 50 -3.18 4.24 4.90
C VAL A 50 -4.65 4.28 5.32
N PHE A 51 -5.31 5.39 4.99
CA PHE A 51 -6.74 5.62 5.22
C PHE A 51 -7.48 5.48 3.89
N TRP A 52 -8.48 4.61 3.82
CA TRP A 52 -9.39 4.52 2.68
C TRP A 52 -10.73 5.19 3.05
N LYS A 53 -11.08 6.22 2.28
CA LYS A 53 -12.30 7.00 2.46
C LYS A 53 -13.40 6.50 1.53
N SER A 54 -14.54 6.14 2.09
CA SER A 54 -15.73 5.70 1.34
C SER A 54 -16.51 6.92 0.84
N ILE A 55 -16.05 7.54 -0.26
CA ILE A 55 -16.69 8.73 -0.85
C ILE A 55 -18.06 8.35 -1.46
N LYS A 56 -18.15 7.14 -2.00
CA LYS A 56 -19.39 6.57 -2.56
C LYS A 56 -19.64 5.20 -1.94
N PRO A 57 -20.92 4.81 -1.73
CA PRO A 57 -21.25 3.50 -1.17
C PRO A 57 -20.89 2.36 -2.13
N GLY A 58 -20.85 1.14 -1.59
CA GLY A 58 -20.62 -0.09 -2.36
C GLY A 58 -19.15 -0.50 -2.50
N HIS A 59 -18.24 0.16 -1.81
CA HIS A 59 -16.80 -0.16 -1.86
C HIS A 59 -16.28 -0.68 -0.53
N ASN A 60 -15.20 -1.44 -0.60
CA ASN A 60 -14.39 -1.88 0.53
C ASN A 60 -12.93 -2.10 0.13
N VAL A 61 -12.12 -2.49 1.08
CA VAL A 61 -10.72 -2.90 0.89
C VAL A 61 -10.54 -4.31 1.39
N GLU A 62 -9.97 -5.18 0.57
CA GLU A 62 -9.62 -6.53 0.95
C GLU A 62 -8.22 -6.88 0.44
N PHE A 63 -7.34 -7.36 1.33
CA PHE A 63 -6.04 -7.87 0.93
C PHE A 63 -6.20 -9.17 0.12
N ILE A 64 -5.50 -9.24 -1.01
CA ILE A 64 -5.55 -10.41 -1.87
C ILE A 64 -4.76 -11.56 -1.20
N LYS A 65 -5.37 -12.73 -1.11
CA LYS A 65 -4.69 -13.92 -0.56
C LYS A 65 -3.40 -14.22 -1.33
N GLY A 66 -2.27 -14.30 -0.62
CA GLY A 66 -0.94 -14.46 -1.21
C GLY A 66 -0.34 -13.17 -1.81
N GLY A 67 -1.04 -12.04 -1.67
CA GLY A 67 -0.62 -10.73 -2.15
C GLY A 67 -0.12 -9.79 -1.06
N VAL A 68 0.30 -10.31 0.07
CA VAL A 68 0.87 -9.55 1.18
C VAL A 68 2.16 -10.22 1.66
N PRO A 69 3.02 -9.51 2.41
CA PRO A 69 4.22 -10.11 3.00
C PRO A 69 3.89 -11.30 3.92
N GLU A 70 4.87 -12.17 4.10
CA GLU A 70 4.76 -13.29 5.04
C GLU A 70 4.47 -12.78 6.46
N GLY A 71 3.61 -13.50 7.20
CA GLY A 71 3.19 -13.14 8.55
C GLY A 71 2.06 -12.11 8.62
N VAL A 72 1.70 -11.45 7.50
CA VAL A 72 0.57 -10.52 7.47
C VAL A 72 -0.75 -11.29 7.40
N GLY A 73 -1.64 -10.99 8.34
CA GLY A 73 -2.96 -11.61 8.41
C GLY A 73 -3.93 -11.16 7.31
N LYS A 74 -5.09 -11.78 7.27
CA LYS A 74 -6.18 -11.36 6.37
C LYS A 74 -6.73 -10.01 6.82
N PHE A 75 -7.00 -9.13 5.87
CA PHE A 75 -7.67 -7.86 6.10
C PHE A 75 -8.82 -7.70 5.11
N ARG A 76 -10.00 -7.34 5.63
CA ARG A 76 -11.18 -7.00 4.83
C ARG A 76 -12.04 -6.02 5.59
N SER A 77 -12.26 -4.85 5.03
CA SER A 77 -13.12 -3.83 5.62
C SER A 77 -14.61 -4.10 5.34
N ALA A 78 -15.47 -3.46 6.12
CA ALA A 78 -16.90 -3.42 5.85
C ALA A 78 -17.19 -2.61 4.57
N LEU A 79 -18.29 -2.93 3.89
CA LEU A 79 -18.76 -2.17 2.73
C LEU A 79 -19.24 -0.77 3.15
N SER A 80 -18.96 0.22 2.30
CA SER A 80 -19.43 1.60 2.46
C SER A 80 -18.95 2.28 3.76
N LYS A 81 -17.84 1.84 4.29
CA LYS A 81 -17.23 2.41 5.50
C LYS A 81 -15.81 2.86 5.22
N ASP A 82 -15.42 3.95 5.86
CA ASP A 82 -14.01 4.33 5.98
C ASP A 82 -13.27 3.22 6.70
N THR A 83 -12.02 3.02 6.32
CA THR A 83 -11.14 2.03 6.96
C THR A 83 -9.71 2.52 6.94
N GLU A 84 -8.89 1.96 7.81
CA GLU A 84 -7.46 2.23 7.89
C GLU A 84 -6.68 0.96 8.16
N TYR A 85 -5.41 0.97 7.83
CA TYR A 85 -4.47 -0.09 8.18
C TYR A 85 -3.09 0.50 8.43
N LYS A 86 -2.48 0.15 9.55
CA LYS A 86 -1.10 0.50 9.90
C LYS A 86 -0.16 -0.57 9.37
N PHE A 87 0.84 -0.17 8.60
CA PHE A 87 1.75 -1.06 7.90
C PHE A 87 3.07 -1.24 8.65
N GLU A 88 3.21 -2.34 9.39
CA GLU A 88 4.38 -2.61 10.22
C GLU A 88 5.36 -3.61 9.58
N VAL A 89 4.93 -4.38 8.58
CA VAL A 89 5.76 -5.36 7.88
C VAL A 89 6.14 -4.81 6.50
N PRO A 90 7.44 -4.72 6.16
CA PRO A 90 7.86 -4.22 4.85
C PRO A 90 7.52 -5.21 3.74
N GLY A 91 7.21 -4.67 2.54
CA GLY A 91 6.88 -5.44 1.35
C GLY A 91 5.72 -4.83 0.56
N ILE A 92 5.23 -5.56 -0.43
CA ILE A 92 4.13 -5.15 -1.29
C ILE A 92 2.82 -5.77 -0.79
N TYR A 93 1.80 -4.94 -0.64
CA TYR A 93 0.43 -5.35 -0.28
C TYR A 93 -0.48 -5.11 -1.45
N ALA A 94 -0.97 -6.19 -2.07
CA ALA A 94 -1.98 -6.13 -3.12
C ALA A 94 -3.38 -6.19 -2.49
N TYR A 95 -4.26 -5.30 -2.91
CA TYR A 95 -5.64 -5.25 -2.45
C TYR A 95 -6.62 -4.94 -3.58
N TRP A 96 -7.89 -5.23 -3.36
CA TRP A 96 -8.98 -4.93 -4.27
C TRP A 96 -10.23 -4.48 -3.52
N CYS A 97 -11.18 -3.95 -4.26
CA CYS A 97 -12.56 -3.84 -3.80
C CYS A 97 -13.30 -5.14 -4.12
N THR A 98 -13.83 -5.83 -3.11
CA THR A 98 -14.43 -7.17 -3.27
C THR A 98 -15.50 -7.22 -4.36
N PRO A 99 -16.53 -6.34 -4.40
CA PRO A 99 -17.54 -6.36 -5.46
C PRO A 99 -17.00 -5.94 -6.83
N HIS A 100 -15.92 -5.17 -6.91
CA HIS A 100 -15.43 -4.59 -8.16
C HIS A 100 -14.06 -5.15 -8.60
N LYS A 101 -13.62 -6.28 -8.02
CA LYS A 101 -12.33 -6.92 -8.32
C LYS A 101 -12.12 -7.34 -9.77
N GLY A 102 -13.19 -7.53 -10.53
CA GLY A 102 -13.14 -7.81 -11.98
C GLY A 102 -13.22 -6.56 -12.85
N MET A 103 -13.56 -5.40 -12.27
CA MET A 103 -13.75 -4.15 -12.99
C MET A 103 -12.51 -3.27 -13.05
N GLY A 104 -11.43 -3.63 -12.34
CA GLY A 104 -10.18 -2.87 -12.29
C GLY A 104 -9.96 -2.13 -10.98
N MET A 105 -10.83 -2.30 -9.97
CA MET A 105 -10.67 -1.65 -8.67
C MET A 105 -9.67 -2.42 -7.79
N ILE A 106 -8.40 -2.22 -8.10
CA ILE A 106 -7.23 -2.84 -7.44
C ILE A 106 -6.20 -1.78 -7.08
N GLY A 107 -5.37 -2.07 -6.10
CA GLY A 107 -4.27 -1.20 -5.70
C GLY A 107 -3.14 -1.94 -5.00
N TYR A 108 -2.04 -1.21 -4.80
CA TYR A 108 -0.84 -1.71 -4.13
C TYR A 108 -0.32 -0.68 -3.14
N VAL A 109 0.14 -1.16 -1.98
CA VAL A 109 0.94 -0.38 -1.03
C VAL A 109 2.33 -1.00 -0.99
N VAL A 110 3.37 -0.19 -1.19
CA VAL A 110 4.78 -0.60 -1.07
C VAL A 110 5.33 -0.01 0.21
N VAL A 111 5.69 -0.86 1.15
CA VAL A 111 6.13 -0.50 2.51
C VAL A 111 7.63 -0.64 2.63
N GLY A 112 8.32 0.42 3.06
CA GLY A 112 9.76 0.43 3.32
C GLY A 112 10.59 0.20 2.05
N ASN A 113 10.09 0.60 0.87
CA ASN A 113 10.71 0.34 -0.43
C ASN A 113 11.13 -1.13 -0.64
N ASN A 114 10.47 -2.06 0.03
CA ASN A 114 10.75 -3.49 -0.01
C ASN A 114 9.90 -4.18 -1.08
N LYS A 115 10.55 -4.95 -1.96
CA LYS A 115 9.92 -5.70 -3.06
C LYS A 115 10.24 -7.19 -3.00
N SER A 116 10.61 -7.71 -1.83
CA SER A 116 11.01 -9.11 -1.66
C SER A 116 9.92 -10.11 -2.07
N ASN A 117 8.64 -9.74 -1.95
CA ASN A 117 7.52 -10.57 -2.37
C ASN A 117 6.98 -10.26 -3.78
N LEU A 118 7.71 -9.50 -4.61
CA LEU A 118 7.26 -9.11 -5.96
C LEU A 118 6.91 -10.33 -6.84
N ASP A 119 7.65 -11.42 -6.73
CA ASP A 119 7.37 -12.62 -7.50
C ASP A 119 6.08 -13.33 -7.11
N ALA A 120 5.69 -13.25 -5.84
CA ALA A 120 4.37 -13.68 -5.38
C ALA A 120 3.26 -12.77 -5.94
N ILE A 121 3.48 -11.45 -5.94
CA ILE A 121 2.56 -10.45 -6.52
C ILE A 121 2.32 -10.72 -8.02
N LYS A 122 3.37 -11.02 -8.79
CA LYS A 122 3.27 -11.36 -10.23
C LYS A 122 2.44 -12.62 -10.50
N LYS A 123 2.39 -13.56 -9.56
CA LYS A 123 1.64 -14.83 -9.68
C LYS A 123 0.17 -14.72 -9.27
N LEU A 124 -0.27 -13.57 -8.73
CA LEU A 124 -1.66 -13.38 -8.33
C LEU A 124 -2.61 -13.49 -9.53
N LYS A 125 -3.76 -14.11 -9.29
CA LYS A 125 -4.79 -14.27 -10.32
C LYS A 125 -5.81 -13.13 -10.22
N TYR A 126 -5.82 -12.28 -11.22
CA TYR A 126 -6.81 -11.23 -11.38
C TYR A 126 -7.93 -11.60 -12.33
N LEU A 127 -9.11 -10.96 -12.19
CA LEU A 127 -10.31 -11.22 -12.98
C LEU A 127 -10.60 -10.06 -13.93
N GLY A 128 -11.22 -10.34 -15.07
CA GLY A 128 -11.73 -9.33 -15.99
C GLY A 128 -10.71 -8.25 -16.36
N LYS A 129 -11.10 -6.99 -16.25
CA LYS A 129 -10.24 -5.83 -16.55
C LYS A 129 -9.02 -5.73 -15.63
N SER A 130 -9.12 -6.24 -14.41
CA SER A 130 -8.01 -6.21 -13.44
C SER A 130 -6.78 -6.97 -13.92
N LYS A 131 -6.91 -7.96 -14.84
CA LYS A 131 -5.76 -8.66 -15.43
C LYS A 131 -4.81 -7.71 -16.15
N LYS A 132 -5.35 -6.87 -17.04
CA LYS A 132 -4.53 -5.91 -17.81
C LYS A 132 -4.02 -4.78 -16.92
N ILE A 133 -4.87 -4.29 -16.01
CA ILE A 133 -4.51 -3.20 -15.10
C ILE A 133 -3.40 -3.63 -14.14
N SER A 134 -3.49 -4.84 -13.56
CA SER A 134 -2.46 -5.36 -12.66
C SER A 134 -1.10 -5.49 -13.34
N GLN A 135 -1.05 -5.97 -14.59
CA GLN A 135 0.19 -6.07 -15.35
C GLN A 135 0.89 -4.71 -15.49
N ALA A 136 0.14 -3.67 -15.85
CA ALA A 136 0.67 -2.31 -15.98
C ALA A 136 1.14 -1.75 -14.62
N LEU A 137 0.38 -1.95 -13.54
CA LEU A 137 0.74 -1.48 -12.21
C LEU A 137 1.96 -2.21 -11.65
N ILE A 138 2.02 -3.55 -11.79
CA ILE A 138 3.14 -4.37 -11.30
C ILE A 138 4.43 -4.00 -12.01
N SER A 139 4.39 -3.66 -13.30
CA SER A 139 5.59 -3.21 -14.03
C SER A 139 6.11 -1.85 -13.58
N SER A 140 5.32 -1.07 -12.85
CA SER A 140 5.70 0.23 -12.29
C SER A 140 6.06 0.17 -10.79
N LEU A 141 5.92 -0.99 -10.14
CA LEU A 141 6.39 -1.21 -8.77
C LEU A 141 7.93 -1.34 -8.73
#